data_15b05cc6d82122dc8777109d5aabbcf1
#
_entry.id   15b05cc6d82122dc8777109d5aabbcf1
#
_cell.length_a   1.000
_cell.length_b   1.000
_cell.length_c   1.000
_cell.angle_alpha   90.00
_cell.angle_beta   90.00
_cell.angle_gamma   90.00
#
_symmetry.space_group_name_H-M   'P 1'
#
loop_
_entity.id
_entity.type
_entity.pdbx_description
1 polymer ?
#
loop_
_entity_poly.entity_id
_entity_poly.type
_entity_poly.pdbx_seq_one_letter_code
_entity_poly.pdbx_strand_id
1 'polypeptide(L)' 'MAQEYLPAPSNIRLADLMKEHNISQPELAKEIGCSKSTISRFISGAKGTLTHQQVLKIARLFNVSTDFLLGRNQHP' A
#
# COMPACT_ATOMS: atom_id res chain seq x y z
N MET A 1 -24.64 -3.32 -15.35
CA MET A 1 -23.58 -4.23 -15.02
C MET A 1 -22.91 -3.80 -13.74
N ALA A 2 -22.57 -4.74 -12.94
CA ALA A 2 -21.88 -4.41 -11.72
C ALA A 2 -20.55 -3.77 -12.03
N GLN A 3 -20.14 -2.86 -11.18
CA GLN A 3 -18.82 -2.28 -11.31
C GLN A 3 -17.78 -3.36 -11.19
N GLU A 4 -16.96 -3.44 -12.20
CA GLU A 4 -15.84 -4.37 -12.16
C GLU A 4 -14.63 -3.66 -11.60
N TYR A 5 -14.12 -4.18 -10.51
CA TYR A 5 -12.83 -3.75 -10.05
C TYR A 5 -11.79 -4.31 -10.96
N LEU A 6 -11.03 -3.45 -11.56
CA LEU A 6 -9.85 -3.89 -12.26
C LEU A 6 -8.77 -4.16 -11.22
N PRO A 7 -8.03 -5.25 -11.37
CA PRO A 7 -6.90 -5.46 -10.46
C PRO A 7 -5.98 -4.24 -10.51
N ALA A 8 -5.71 -3.70 -9.36
CA ALA A 8 -4.83 -2.54 -9.25
C ALA A 8 -3.48 -3.00 -8.73
N PRO A 9 -2.37 -2.54 -9.32
CA PRO A 9 -1.07 -2.82 -8.75
C PRO A 9 -0.99 -2.34 -7.30
N SER A 10 -0.24 -3.07 -6.48
CA SER A 10 -0.14 -2.75 -5.06
C SER A 10 0.38 -1.34 -4.80
N ASN A 11 1.27 -0.85 -5.67
CA ASN A 11 1.80 0.50 -5.52
C ASN A 11 0.70 1.55 -5.71
N ILE A 12 -0.21 1.33 -6.64
CA ILE A 12 -1.31 2.26 -6.86
C ILE A 12 -2.30 2.19 -5.70
N ARG A 13 -2.60 0.98 -5.21
CA ARG A 13 -3.48 0.84 -4.05
C ARG A 13 -2.92 1.52 -2.83
N LEU A 14 -1.61 1.39 -2.61
CA LEU A 14 -1.00 2.08 -1.49
C LEU A 14 -1.11 3.59 -1.62
N ALA A 15 -0.84 4.11 -2.81
CA ALA A 15 -0.96 5.55 -3.04
C ALA A 15 -2.38 6.04 -2.77
N ASP A 16 -3.38 5.27 -3.22
CA ASP A 16 -4.78 5.62 -2.98
C ASP A 16 -5.12 5.59 -1.50
N LEU A 17 -4.67 4.58 -0.77
CA LEU A 17 -4.91 4.47 0.67
C LEU A 17 -4.28 5.63 1.42
N MET A 18 -3.07 6.01 1.05
CA MET A 18 -2.40 7.14 1.68
C MET A 18 -3.19 8.42 1.45
N LYS A 19 -3.72 8.59 0.24
CA LYS A 19 -4.52 9.76 -0.09
C LYS A 19 -5.82 9.78 0.70
N GLU A 20 -6.49 8.64 0.77
CA GLU A 20 -7.74 8.52 1.52
C GLU A 20 -7.56 8.80 3.00
N HIS A 21 -6.44 8.35 3.56
CA HIS A 21 -6.16 8.53 4.98
C HIS A 21 -5.33 9.77 5.27
N ASN A 22 -5.03 10.53 4.24
CA ASN A 22 -4.31 11.79 4.37
C ASN A 22 -2.97 11.61 5.09
N ILE A 23 -2.24 10.58 4.70
CA ILE A 23 -0.93 10.29 5.30
C ILE A 23 0.15 10.48 4.24
N SER A 24 1.25 11.13 4.62
CA SER A 24 2.35 11.41 3.71
C SER A 24 3.34 10.26 3.66
N GLN A 25 4.22 10.28 2.66
CA GLN A 25 5.26 9.26 2.55
C GLN A 25 6.19 9.23 3.76
N PRO A 26 6.68 10.38 4.26
CA PRO A 26 7.50 10.35 5.47
C PRO A 26 6.75 9.80 6.68
N GLU A 27 5.47 10.14 6.82
CA GLU A 27 4.67 9.63 7.92
C GLU A 27 4.51 8.13 7.85
N LEU A 28 4.19 7.62 6.66
CA LEU A 28 4.03 6.18 6.46
C LEU A 28 5.33 5.46 6.74
N ALA A 29 6.45 5.97 6.23
CA ALA A 29 7.75 5.37 6.45
C ALA A 29 8.08 5.27 7.93
N LYS A 30 7.76 6.31 8.69
CA LYS A 30 7.97 6.32 10.12
C LYS A 30 7.12 5.26 10.82
N GLU A 31 5.85 5.16 10.41
CA GLU A 31 4.93 4.21 11.04
C GLU A 31 5.34 2.76 10.82
N ILE A 32 5.87 2.46 9.66
CA ILE A 32 6.22 1.07 9.34
C ILE A 32 7.70 0.77 9.50
N GLY A 33 8.49 1.76 9.92
CA GLY A 33 9.90 1.53 10.23
C GLY A 33 10.80 1.38 9.02
N CYS A 34 10.56 2.16 7.96
CA CYS A 34 11.43 2.15 6.80
C CYS A 34 11.76 3.59 6.39
N SER A 35 12.58 3.74 5.36
CA SER A 35 12.94 5.07 4.88
C SER A 35 11.87 5.59 3.92
N LYS A 36 11.81 6.92 3.80
CA LYS A 36 10.95 7.56 2.82
C LYS A 36 11.28 7.08 1.41
N SER A 37 12.56 6.86 1.14
CA SER A 37 13.00 6.37 -0.17
C SER A 37 12.39 5.00 -0.50
N THR A 38 12.25 4.14 0.49
CA THR A 38 11.62 2.84 0.30
C THR A 38 10.18 2.99 -0.15
N ILE A 39 9.42 3.86 0.52
CA ILE A 39 8.04 4.13 0.17
C ILE A 39 7.95 4.73 -1.24
N SER A 40 8.80 5.71 -1.50
CA SER A 40 8.80 6.39 -2.80
C SER A 40 9.08 5.41 -3.94
N ARG A 41 10.06 4.53 -3.77
CA ARG A 41 10.39 3.54 -4.79
C ARG A 41 9.27 2.53 -4.99
N PHE A 42 8.63 2.11 -3.89
CA PHE A 42 7.51 1.20 -4.00
C PHE A 42 6.37 1.83 -4.80
N ILE A 43 6.03 3.06 -4.49
CA ILE A 43 4.95 3.78 -5.19
C ILE A 43 5.30 3.97 -6.66
N SER A 44 6.57 4.15 -6.97
CA SER A 44 7.04 4.28 -8.37
C SER A 44 7.00 2.95 -9.12
N GLY A 45 6.70 1.86 -8.45
CA GLY A 45 6.58 0.56 -9.11
C GLY A 45 7.82 -0.32 -9.03
N ALA A 46 8.84 0.08 -8.26
CA ALA A 46 10.02 -0.74 -8.08
C ALA A 46 9.68 -2.00 -7.31
N LYS A 47 10.15 -3.14 -7.79
CA LYS A 47 9.84 -4.42 -7.17
C LYS A 47 10.76 -4.69 -5.99
N GLY A 48 10.25 -5.45 -5.02
CA GLY A 48 11.05 -5.93 -3.91
C GLY A 48 11.47 -4.88 -2.92
N THR A 49 10.76 -3.76 -2.85
CA THR A 49 11.14 -2.67 -1.95
C THR A 49 10.58 -2.83 -0.55
N LEU A 50 9.47 -3.57 -0.40
CA LEU A 50 8.86 -3.80 0.91
C LEU A 50 9.00 -5.24 1.33
N THR A 51 9.33 -5.45 2.60
CA THR A 51 9.36 -6.79 3.17
C THR A 51 7.93 -7.23 3.49
N HIS A 52 7.77 -8.54 3.71
CA HIS A 52 6.47 -9.08 4.11
C HIS A 52 5.96 -8.42 5.39
N GLN A 53 6.85 -8.22 6.36
CA GLN A 53 6.44 -7.59 7.62
C GLN A 53 6.00 -6.14 7.42
N GLN A 54 6.66 -5.42 6.51
CA GLN A 54 6.27 -4.05 6.21
C GLN A 54 4.90 -4.02 5.54
N VAL A 55 4.63 -4.97 4.66
CA VAL A 55 3.31 -5.08 4.03
C VAL A 55 2.24 -5.33 5.09
N LEU A 56 2.51 -6.22 6.03
CA LEU A 56 1.57 -6.49 7.13
C LEU A 56 1.30 -5.24 7.95
N LYS A 57 2.33 -4.47 8.25
CA LYS A 57 2.17 -3.24 9.03
C LYS A 57 1.32 -2.22 8.29
N ILE A 58 1.54 -2.09 6.98
CA ILE A 58 0.74 -1.17 6.17
C ILE A 58 -0.72 -1.59 6.17
N ALA A 59 -0.97 -2.88 5.98
CA ALA A 59 -2.34 -3.40 5.96
C ALA A 59 -3.05 -3.12 7.28
N ARG A 60 -2.34 -3.30 8.39
CA ARG A 60 -2.91 -3.00 9.72
C ARG A 60 -3.16 -1.52 9.90
N LEU A 61 -2.24 -0.70 9.45
CA LEU A 61 -2.36 0.75 9.58
C LEU A 61 -3.61 1.26 8.89
N PHE A 62 -3.87 0.76 7.69
CA PHE A 62 -5.03 1.17 6.90
C PHE A 62 -6.27 0.31 7.14
N ASN A 63 -6.16 -0.69 8.02
CA ASN A 63 -7.26 -1.59 8.35
C ASN A 63 -7.83 -2.28 7.11
N VAL A 64 -6.94 -2.79 6.28
CA VAL A 64 -7.31 -3.56 5.09
C VAL A 64 -6.58 -4.90 5.14
N SER A 65 -7.03 -5.84 4.33
CA SER A 65 -6.36 -7.13 4.23
C SER A 65 -5.09 -6.99 3.41
N THR A 66 -4.13 -7.88 3.63
CA THR A 66 -2.93 -7.92 2.82
C THR A 66 -3.25 -8.25 1.37
N ASP A 67 -4.25 -9.11 1.15
CA ASP A 67 -4.67 -9.45 -0.20
C ASP A 67 -5.21 -8.26 -0.95
N PHE A 68 -5.99 -7.42 -0.28
CA PHE A 68 -6.48 -6.19 -0.89
C PHE A 68 -5.30 -5.26 -1.24
N LEU A 69 -4.40 -5.07 -0.28
CA LEU A 69 -3.25 -4.20 -0.49
C LEU A 69 -2.38 -4.67 -1.64
N LEU A 70 -2.22 -5.99 -1.79
CA LEU A 70 -1.40 -6.57 -2.84
C LEU A 70 -2.12 -6.70 -4.18
N GLY A 71 -3.37 -6.25 -4.25
CA GLY A 71 -4.12 -6.29 -5.48
C GLY A 71 -4.72 -7.64 -5.83
N ARG A 72 -4.74 -8.58 -4.89
CA ARG A 72 -5.29 -9.93 -5.11
C ARG A 72 -6.77 -10.00 -4.82
N ASN A 73 -7.29 -9.03 -4.09
CA ASN A 73 -8.67 -9.01 -3.65
C ASN A 73 -9.21 -7.60 -3.84
N GLN A 74 -10.48 -7.52 -4.22
CA GLN A 74 -11.14 -6.25 -4.48
C GLN A 74 -11.76 -5.66 -3.21
N HIS A 75 -11.86 -6.46 -2.16
CA HIS A 75 -12.50 -6.04 -0.91
C HIS A 75 -11.45 -5.78 0.16
N PRO A 76 -11.53 -4.64 0.81
CA PRO A 76 -10.61 -4.36 1.91
C PRO A 76 -10.73 -5.34 3.05
#